data_d8d492b9682b4b564a75fa3d427f5829
#
_entry.id   d8d492b9682b4b564a75fa3d427f5829
#
_cell.length_a   1.000
_cell.length_b   1.000
_cell.length_c   1.000
_cell.angle_alpha   90.00
_cell.angle_beta   90.00
_cell.angle_gamma   90.00
#
_symmetry.space_group_name_H-M   'P 1'
#
loop_
_entity.id
_entity.type
_entity.pdbx_description
1 polymer ?
#
loop_
_entity_poly.entity_id
_entity_poly.type
_entity_poly.pdbx_seq_one_letter_code
_entity_poly.pdbx_strand_id
1 'polypeptide(L)'
;MNMSDIINQKITAALTPVHFEVINESHLHAGHMDTSSNNTHFRLIIVAPEFEGLRALQRHKLVYGILSEEMPSTIHALALDLKAPSETQ
;
A
#
# COMPACT_ATOMS: atom_id res chain seq x y z
N MET A 1 8.96 -14.85 3.95
CA MET A 1 8.64 -13.51 3.42
C MET A 1 7.42 -12.97 4.13
N ASN A 2 7.49 -11.81 4.71
CA ASN A 2 6.33 -11.23 5.37
C ASN A 2 5.50 -10.41 4.37
N MET A 3 4.34 -9.93 4.81
CA MET A 3 3.43 -9.20 3.93
C MET A 3 4.05 -7.88 3.44
N SER A 4 4.84 -7.21 4.26
CA SER A 4 5.53 -5.99 3.83
C SER A 4 6.46 -6.25 2.66
N ASP A 5 7.16 -7.39 2.68
CA ASP A 5 8.06 -7.77 1.58
C ASP A 5 7.26 -8.07 0.30
N ILE A 6 6.12 -8.74 0.45
CA ILE A 6 5.26 -9.04 -0.69
C ILE A 6 4.72 -7.76 -1.32
N ILE A 7 4.25 -6.83 -0.51
CA ILE A 7 3.77 -5.54 -0.97
C ILE A 7 4.90 -4.79 -1.69
N ASN A 8 6.07 -4.75 -1.07
CA ASN A 8 7.22 -4.06 -1.66
C ASN A 8 7.56 -4.63 -3.04
N GLN A 9 7.62 -5.96 -3.16
CA GLN A 9 7.93 -6.60 -4.42
C GLN A 9 6.89 -6.30 -5.50
N LYS A 10 5.61 -6.39 -5.16
CA LYS A 10 4.55 -6.18 -6.13
C LYS A 10 4.48 -4.74 -6.61
N ILE A 11 4.62 -3.79 -5.69
CA ILE A 11 4.59 -2.38 -6.04
C ILE A 11 5.81 -2.01 -6.89
N THR A 12 6.99 -2.45 -6.51
CA THR A 12 8.21 -2.10 -7.26
C THR A 12 8.30 -2.83 -8.59
N ALA A 13 7.58 -3.94 -8.76
CA ALA A 13 7.51 -4.61 -10.05
C ALA A 13 6.53 -3.93 -11.00
N ALA A 14 5.47 -3.32 -10.48
CA ALA A 14 4.43 -2.71 -11.29
C ALA A 14 4.63 -1.21 -11.53
N LEU A 15 5.29 -0.53 -10.60
CA LEU A 15 5.50 0.91 -10.65
C LEU A 15 7.00 1.21 -10.52
N THR A 16 7.37 2.44 -10.90
CA THR A 16 8.75 2.91 -10.73
C THR A 16 8.77 4.04 -9.70
N PRO A 17 8.53 3.73 -8.42
CA PRO A 17 8.37 4.78 -7.42
C PRO A 17 9.68 5.51 -7.18
N VAL A 18 9.61 6.84 -7.08
CA VAL A 18 10.74 7.65 -6.68
C VAL A 18 10.84 7.74 -5.16
N HIS A 19 9.72 7.42 -4.48
CA HIS A 19 9.67 7.29 -3.04
C HIS A 19 8.61 6.26 -2.69
N PHE A 20 8.91 5.37 -1.74
CA PHE A 20 7.98 4.31 -1.37
C PHE A 20 8.25 3.89 0.07
N GLU A 21 7.18 3.90 0.88
CA GLU A 21 7.24 3.41 2.26
C GLU A 21 6.07 2.47 2.50
N VAL A 22 6.35 1.38 3.19
CA VAL A 22 5.34 0.45 3.68
C VAL A 22 5.36 0.53 5.20
N ILE A 23 4.25 0.93 5.78
CA ILE A 23 4.12 1.05 7.24
C ILE A 23 3.09 0.04 7.69
N ASN A 24 3.52 -0.87 8.57
CA ASN A 24 2.60 -1.86 9.15
C ASN A 24 1.93 -1.21 10.35
N GLU A 25 0.63 -0.95 10.22
CA GLU A 25 -0.17 -0.31 11.26
C GLU A 25 -0.99 -1.30 12.06
N SER A 26 -0.73 -2.59 11.91
CA SER A 26 -1.49 -3.60 12.65
C SER A 26 -1.37 -3.40 14.16
N HIS A 27 -0.25 -2.89 14.64
CA HIS A 27 -0.05 -2.63 16.06
C HIS A 27 -0.98 -1.55 16.62
N LEU A 28 -1.52 -0.69 15.78
CA LEU A 28 -2.47 0.34 16.20
C LEU A 28 -3.81 -0.28 16.63
N HIS A 29 -4.00 -1.55 16.34
CA HIS A 29 -5.21 -2.30 16.69
C HIS A 29 -4.93 -3.34 17.78
N ALA A 30 -3.81 -3.21 18.48
CA ALA A 30 -3.35 -4.20 19.45
C ALA A 30 -4.27 -4.29 20.68
N GLY A 31 -5.14 -3.31 20.89
CA GLY A 31 -6.12 -3.36 21.96
C GLY A 31 -7.27 -4.33 21.73
N HIS A 32 -7.38 -4.85 20.53
CA HIS A 32 -8.40 -5.83 20.20
C HIS A 32 -7.91 -7.24 20.57
N MET A 33 -8.86 -8.14 20.72
CA MET A 33 -8.54 -9.48 21.20
C MET A 33 -7.72 -10.32 20.23
N ASP A 34 -7.82 -10.02 18.96
CA ASP A 34 -7.11 -10.78 17.95
C ASP A 34 -5.69 -10.27 17.80
N THR A 35 -4.76 -10.96 18.41
CA THR A 35 -3.34 -10.65 18.32
C THR A 35 -2.60 -11.58 17.37
N SER A 36 -3.31 -12.48 16.70
CA SER A 36 -2.69 -13.51 15.88
C SER A 36 -2.19 -12.98 14.53
N SER A 37 -2.64 -11.80 14.15
CA SER A 37 -2.35 -11.27 12.81
C SER A 37 -1.66 -9.91 12.90
N ASN A 38 -0.39 -9.88 12.52
CA ASN A 38 0.42 -8.65 12.50
C ASN A 38 0.58 -8.09 11.08
N ASN A 39 -0.19 -8.60 10.13
CA ASN A 39 0.01 -8.27 8.72
C ASN A 39 -1.31 -7.94 8.03
N THR A 40 -2.23 -7.26 8.72
CA THR A 40 -3.57 -7.01 8.20
C THR A 40 -3.87 -5.55 7.91
N HIS A 41 -3.11 -4.62 8.49
CA HIS A 41 -3.36 -3.19 8.36
C HIS A 41 -2.08 -2.50 7.95
N PHE A 42 -2.10 -1.86 6.79
CA PHE A 42 -0.91 -1.22 6.22
C PHE A 42 -1.23 0.18 5.74
N ARG A 43 -0.20 1.03 5.76
CA ARG A 43 -0.21 2.31 5.08
C ARG A 43 0.90 2.30 4.06
N LEU A 44 0.58 2.69 2.84
CA LEU A 44 1.55 2.82 1.76
C LEU A 44 1.68 4.29 1.39
N ILE A 45 2.91 4.77 1.34
CA ILE A 45 3.22 6.09 0.83
C ILE A 45 4.02 5.88 -0.44
N ILE A 46 3.45 6.28 -1.58
CA ILE A 46 4.04 6.03 -2.88
C ILE A 46 4.06 7.32 -3.68
N VAL A 47 5.23 7.70 -4.16
CA VAL A 47 5.39 8.77 -5.14
C VAL A 47 5.91 8.13 -6.41
N ALA A 48 5.11 8.13 -7.47
CA ALA A 48 5.45 7.42 -8.70
C ALA A 48 4.96 8.19 -9.93
N PRO A 49 5.77 8.20 -11.02
CA PRO A 49 5.37 8.90 -12.25
C PRO A 49 4.12 8.29 -12.89
N GLU A 50 3.84 7.02 -12.62
CA GLU A 50 2.63 6.38 -13.12
C GLU A 50 1.34 7.04 -12.63
N PHE A 51 1.42 7.83 -11.56
CA PHE A 51 0.26 8.54 -11.04
C PHE A 51 0.01 9.89 -11.71
N GLU A 52 0.90 10.35 -12.58
CA GLU A 52 0.69 11.59 -13.30
C GLU A 52 -0.57 11.48 -14.15
N GLY A 53 -1.41 12.51 -14.08
CA GLY A 53 -2.65 12.55 -14.84
C GLY A 53 -3.79 11.71 -14.29
N LEU A 54 -3.54 10.92 -13.22
CA LEU A 54 -4.58 10.11 -12.61
C LEU A 54 -5.21 10.83 -11.42
N ARG A 55 -6.51 10.65 -11.26
CA ARG A 55 -7.24 11.15 -10.10
C ARG A 55 -7.07 10.18 -8.93
N ALA A 56 -7.43 10.63 -7.74
CA ALA A 56 -7.26 9.85 -6.53
C ALA A 56 -7.90 8.46 -6.63
N LEU A 57 -9.13 8.39 -7.13
CA LEU A 57 -9.82 7.10 -7.27
C LEU A 57 -9.08 6.16 -8.23
N GLN A 58 -8.58 6.69 -9.33
CA GLN A 58 -7.84 5.89 -10.31
C GLN A 58 -6.54 5.36 -9.73
N ARG A 59 -5.85 6.16 -8.94
CA ARG A 59 -4.62 5.74 -8.26
C ARG A 59 -4.90 4.61 -7.27
N HIS A 60 -5.98 4.76 -6.49
CA HIS A 60 -6.40 3.72 -5.56
C HIS A 60 -6.72 2.41 -6.28
N LYS A 61 -7.47 2.50 -7.38
CA LYS A 61 -7.82 1.31 -8.16
C LYS A 61 -6.57 0.62 -8.72
N LEU A 62 -5.60 1.41 -9.15
CA LEU A 62 -4.34 0.85 -9.66
C LEU A 62 -3.63 0.06 -8.59
N VAL A 63 -3.47 0.62 -7.40
CA VAL A 63 -2.76 -0.05 -6.30
C VAL A 63 -3.56 -1.27 -5.82
N TYR A 64 -4.87 -1.16 -5.66
CA TYR A 64 -5.69 -2.31 -5.28
C TYR A 64 -5.61 -3.42 -6.33
N GLY A 65 -5.52 -3.06 -7.61
CA GLY A 65 -5.33 -4.06 -8.66
C GLY A 65 -4.01 -4.80 -8.54
N ILE A 66 -2.94 -4.07 -8.19
CA ILE A 66 -1.62 -4.67 -7.99
C ILE A 66 -1.65 -5.66 -6.83
N LEU A 67 -2.38 -5.35 -5.76
CA LEU A 67 -2.46 -6.16 -4.56
C LEU A 67 -3.72 -7.01 -4.48
N SER A 68 -4.35 -7.27 -5.62
CA SER A 68 -5.66 -7.96 -5.66
C SER A 68 -5.62 -9.35 -5.06
N GLU A 69 -4.47 -10.02 -5.11
CA GLU A 69 -4.35 -11.36 -4.54
C GLU A 69 -4.30 -11.33 -3.00
N GLU A 70 -3.87 -10.23 -2.42
CA GLU A 70 -3.75 -10.09 -0.97
C GLU A 70 -4.99 -9.47 -0.33
N MET A 71 -5.78 -8.75 -1.12
CA MET A 71 -6.99 -8.09 -0.63
C MET A 71 -8.22 -8.89 -1.01
N PRO A 72 -9.20 -9.00 -0.16
CA PRO A 72 -9.22 -8.62 1.25
C PRO A 72 -8.87 -9.77 2.19
N SER A 73 -8.42 -10.91 1.66
CA SER A 73 -8.26 -12.12 2.46
C SER A 73 -7.16 -11.98 3.51
N THR A 74 -6.03 -11.38 3.14
CA THR A 74 -4.90 -11.24 4.05
C THR A 74 -4.78 -9.81 4.56
N ILE A 75 -4.89 -8.83 3.67
CA ILE A 75 -4.85 -7.43 4.06
C ILE A 75 -6.29 -6.95 4.29
N HIS A 76 -6.62 -6.57 5.50
CA HIS A 76 -7.98 -6.14 5.84
C HIS A 76 -8.18 -4.65 5.66
N ALA A 77 -7.14 -3.85 5.83
CA ALA A 77 -7.22 -2.40 5.66
C ALA A 77 -5.94 -1.89 5.03
N LEU A 78 -6.10 -0.98 4.08
CA LEU A 78 -4.98 -0.42 3.34
C LEU A 78 -5.22 1.08 3.20
N ALA A 79 -4.41 1.87 3.90
CA ALA A 79 -4.41 3.32 3.77
C ALA A 79 -3.36 3.69 2.72
N LEU A 80 -3.73 4.57 1.80
CA LEU A 80 -2.88 4.95 0.68
C LEU A 80 -2.65 6.44 0.65
N ASP A 81 -1.38 6.83 0.52
CA ASP A 81 -0.96 8.19 0.23
C ASP A 81 -0.21 8.12 -1.10
N LEU A 82 -0.89 8.48 -2.18
CA LEU A 82 -0.41 8.29 -3.53
C LEU A 82 -0.24 9.63 -4.21
N LYS A 83 0.97 9.92 -4.67
CA LYS A 83 1.30 11.19 -5.31
C LYS A 83 2.12 10.97 -6.56
N ALA A 84 1.94 11.87 -7.52
CA ALA A 84 2.86 11.98 -8.64
C ALA A 84 4.05 12.84 -8.22
N PRO A 85 5.22 12.68 -8.84
CA PRO A 85 6.40 13.49 -8.46
C PRO A 85 6.15 14.99 -8.54
N SER A 86 5.34 15.45 -9.50
CA SER A 86 5.04 16.87 -9.64
C SER A 86 4.28 17.43 -8.43
N GLU A 87 3.63 16.59 -7.66
CA GLU A 87 2.83 17.00 -6.50
C GLU A 87 3.66 17.12 -5.22
N THR A 88 4.91 16.72 -5.27
CA THR A 88 5.79 16.75 -4.09
C THR A 88 6.76 17.91 -4.10
N GLN A 89 6.70 18.75 -5.12
CA GLN A 89 7.59 19.90 -5.26
C GLN A 89 7.04 21.11 -4.53
#